data_73e580070a2d63c8dd831a5d7f29b92b
#
_entry.id   73e580070a2d63c8dd831a5d7f29b92b
#
_cell.length_a   1.000
_cell.length_b   1.000
_cell.length_c   1.000
_cell.angle_alpha   90.00
_cell.angle_beta   90.00
_cell.angle_gamma   90.00
#
_symmetry.space_group_name_H-M   'P 1'
#
loop_
_entity.id
_entity.type
_entity.pdbx_description
1 polymer ?
#
loop_
_entity_poly.entity_id
_entity_poly.type
_entity_poly.pdbx_seq_one_letter_code
_entity_poly.pdbx_strand_id
1 'polypeptide(L)'
;MSTLKVNNIAGVSGGTSPPITLSGDTATLGSVVTFPAGMIIGVENTTTTTIVAKNNTTYETVISDSITVKANSKVLINVSIPIAANTDSTPAGGQILQTGTASATIMAAREVMDEHHASSGGYFGGTFMSGVLSTAGSYTFSFQGNRLSGSGTVYFVSANPGTGSASIATMPLYEIAG
;
A
#
# COMPACT_ATOMS: atom_id res chain seq x y z
N MET A 1 -3.75 24.63 39.41
CA MET A 1 -3.26 23.44 38.66
C MET A 1 -1.77 23.64 38.41
N SER A 2 -0.90 22.73 38.84
CA SER A 2 0.55 22.86 38.62
C SER A 2 0.90 22.23 37.27
N THR A 3 1.59 22.97 36.41
CA THR A 3 2.03 22.49 35.09
C THR A 3 3.55 22.30 35.14
N LEU A 4 4.02 21.08 34.82
CA LEU A 4 5.43 20.80 34.61
C LEU A 4 5.78 21.11 33.14
N LYS A 5 6.68 22.09 32.93
CA LYS A 5 7.20 22.38 31.57
C LYS A 5 8.56 21.72 31.43
N VAL A 6 8.66 20.78 30.50
CA VAL A 6 9.92 20.09 30.15
C VAL A 6 10.08 20.09 28.62
N ASN A 7 11.32 20.22 28.14
CA ASN A 7 11.60 20.10 26.70
C ASN A 7 11.91 18.66 26.28
N ASN A 8 12.42 17.86 27.24
CA ASN A 8 12.81 16.48 26.99
C ASN A 8 12.42 15.59 28.17
N ILE A 9 12.03 14.36 27.89
CA ILE A 9 11.88 13.30 28.88
C ILE A 9 12.97 12.27 28.60
N ALA A 10 13.96 12.18 29.48
CA ALA A 10 15.09 11.26 29.36
C ALA A 10 14.89 10.03 30.27
N GLY A 11 15.45 8.90 29.88
CA GLY A 11 15.54 7.71 30.73
C GLY A 11 16.56 7.91 31.87
N VAL A 12 16.47 7.06 32.89
CA VAL A 12 17.29 7.10 34.09
C VAL A 12 18.81 6.99 33.80
N SER A 13 19.21 6.42 32.69
CA SER A 13 20.60 6.21 32.28
C SER A 13 21.26 7.41 31.59
N GLY A 14 20.59 8.55 31.46
CA GLY A 14 21.18 9.77 30.91
C GLY A 14 21.65 9.71 29.48
N GLY A 15 20.97 8.86 28.63
CA GLY A 15 21.28 8.76 27.21
C GLY A 15 21.15 10.11 26.49
N THR A 16 22.00 10.35 25.49
CA THR A 16 22.05 11.60 24.71
C THR A 16 20.83 11.76 23.77
N SER A 17 20.06 10.71 23.56
CA SER A 17 18.87 10.72 22.71
C SER A 17 17.62 10.52 23.57
N PRO A 18 16.88 11.60 23.90
CA PRO A 18 15.67 11.49 24.70
C PRO A 18 14.60 10.67 23.94
N PRO A 19 13.89 9.76 24.63
CA PRO A 19 12.81 8.98 24.00
C PRO A 19 11.62 9.84 23.57
N ILE A 20 11.45 11.00 24.20
CA ILE A 20 10.40 11.97 23.85
C ILE A 20 11.01 13.36 23.82
N THR A 21 10.86 14.07 22.71
CA THR A 21 11.20 15.48 22.54
C THR A 21 9.93 16.30 22.40
N LEU A 22 9.82 17.38 23.17
CA LEU A 22 8.69 18.31 23.10
C LEU A 22 9.13 19.60 22.41
N SER A 23 8.38 20.05 21.41
CA SER A 23 8.59 21.33 20.72
C SER A 23 7.24 22.00 20.49
N GLY A 24 6.97 23.09 21.22
CA GLY A 24 5.65 23.69 21.24
C GLY A 24 4.60 22.70 21.75
N ASP A 25 3.55 22.50 20.96
CA ASP A 25 2.46 21.56 21.25
C ASP A 25 2.71 20.15 20.65
N THR A 26 3.92 19.90 20.12
CA THR A 26 4.27 18.64 19.45
C THR A 26 5.17 17.79 20.33
N ALA A 27 4.82 16.49 20.45
CA ALA A 27 5.67 15.47 21.06
C ALA A 27 6.23 14.57 19.96
N THR A 28 7.56 14.48 19.86
CA THR A 28 8.24 13.57 18.91
C THR A 28 8.85 12.41 19.66
N LEU A 29 8.53 11.17 19.22
CA LEU A 29 9.16 9.97 19.74
C LEU A 29 10.52 9.76 19.09
N GLY A 30 11.57 9.63 19.91
CA GLY A 30 12.92 9.36 19.45
C GLY A 30 13.05 7.95 18.82
N SER A 31 14.12 7.74 18.06
CA SER A 31 14.42 6.46 17.43
C SER A 31 14.66 5.30 18.41
N VAL A 32 14.92 5.61 19.67
CA VAL A 32 15.13 4.63 20.77
C VAL A 32 13.83 4.08 21.36
N VAL A 33 12.67 4.63 20.98
CA VAL A 33 11.37 4.11 21.44
C VAL A 33 11.09 2.78 20.76
N THR A 34 10.97 1.74 21.56
CA THR A 34 10.58 0.41 21.09
C THR A 34 9.08 0.22 21.26
N PHE A 35 8.43 -0.20 20.23
CA PHE A 35 7.01 -0.55 20.26
C PHE A 35 6.84 -2.06 20.44
N PRO A 36 5.78 -2.52 21.13
CA PRO A 36 5.45 -3.94 21.16
C PRO A 36 5.30 -4.53 19.76
N ALA A 37 5.79 -5.75 19.55
CA ALA A 37 5.64 -6.47 18.29
C ALA A 37 4.15 -6.58 17.90
N GLY A 38 3.85 -6.38 16.64
CA GLY A 38 2.48 -6.38 16.10
C GLY A 38 1.72 -5.04 16.22
N MET A 39 2.30 -4.03 16.86
CA MET A 39 1.69 -2.69 16.93
C MET A 39 1.79 -1.96 15.59
N ILE A 40 0.72 -1.29 15.16
CA ILE A 40 0.77 -0.36 14.03
C ILE A 40 1.48 0.92 14.48
N ILE A 41 2.56 1.27 13.80
CA ILE A 41 3.42 2.40 14.15
C ILE A 41 3.58 3.43 13.03
N GLY A 42 3.09 3.12 11.84
CA GLY A 42 3.07 4.02 10.69
C GLY A 42 1.87 3.71 9.80
N VAL A 43 1.31 4.73 9.17
CA VAL A 43 0.21 4.60 8.21
C VAL A 43 0.45 5.57 7.08
N GLU A 44 0.36 5.05 5.86
CA GLU A 44 0.23 5.82 4.63
C GLU A 44 -1.05 5.40 3.93
N ASN A 45 -1.65 6.31 3.17
CA ASN A 45 -2.88 6.01 2.45
C ASN A 45 -2.90 6.75 1.12
N THR A 46 -2.93 6.00 0.05
CA THR A 46 -3.08 6.56 -1.28
C THR A 46 -4.41 6.16 -1.90
N THR A 47 -4.94 7.06 -2.71
CA THR A 47 -6.12 6.85 -3.53
C THR A 47 -5.85 7.35 -4.94
N THR A 48 -6.49 6.72 -5.92
CA THR A 48 -6.46 7.22 -7.30
C THR A 48 -7.82 7.08 -7.96
N THR A 49 -8.12 8.01 -8.84
CA THR A 49 -9.26 7.97 -9.76
C THR A 49 -8.81 7.85 -11.22
N THR A 50 -7.50 7.72 -11.44
CA THR A 50 -6.93 7.60 -12.79
C THR A 50 -7.20 6.23 -13.35
N ILE A 51 -7.94 6.15 -14.44
CA ILE A 51 -8.22 4.89 -15.14
C ILE A 51 -6.96 4.44 -15.88
N VAL A 52 -6.60 3.18 -15.68
CA VAL A 52 -5.55 2.49 -16.44
C VAL A 52 -6.20 1.48 -17.36
N ALA A 53 -6.17 1.74 -18.67
CA ALA A 53 -6.75 0.87 -19.70
C ALA A 53 -5.68 -0.06 -20.27
N LYS A 54 -5.93 -1.38 -20.22
CA LYS A 54 -4.99 -2.42 -20.68
C LYS A 54 -5.61 -3.27 -21.76
N ASN A 55 -5.00 -3.24 -22.95
CA ASN A 55 -5.34 -4.07 -24.10
C ASN A 55 -4.24 -5.07 -24.47
N ASN A 56 -3.26 -5.25 -23.61
CA ASN A 56 -2.11 -6.13 -23.79
C ASN A 56 -1.76 -6.85 -22.47
N THR A 57 -0.80 -7.77 -22.54
CA THR A 57 -0.37 -8.61 -21.41
C THR A 57 0.76 -8.00 -20.58
N THR A 58 1.21 -6.79 -20.90
CA THR A 58 2.27 -6.11 -20.13
C THR A 58 1.67 -5.49 -18.87
N TYR A 59 2.24 -5.78 -17.71
CA TYR A 59 1.86 -5.17 -16.45
C TYR A 59 2.19 -3.68 -16.42
N GLU A 60 1.27 -2.89 -15.86
CA GLU A 60 1.43 -1.46 -15.64
C GLU A 60 0.94 -1.08 -14.25
N THR A 61 1.60 -0.11 -13.64
CA THR A 61 1.22 0.37 -12.31
C THR A 61 -0.15 1.05 -12.35
N VAL A 62 -1.06 0.55 -11.55
CA VAL A 62 -2.41 1.09 -11.36
C VAL A 62 -2.45 2.05 -10.18
N ILE A 63 -1.84 1.65 -9.07
CA ILE A 63 -1.71 2.46 -7.86
C ILE A 63 -0.41 2.09 -7.16
N SER A 64 0.26 3.07 -6.59
CA SER A 64 1.47 2.85 -5.78
C SER A 64 1.55 3.84 -4.65
N ASP A 65 2.16 3.44 -3.56
CA ASP A 65 2.47 4.28 -2.41
C ASP A 65 3.80 3.89 -1.78
N SER A 66 4.38 4.81 -1.00
CA SER A 66 5.65 4.59 -0.31
C SER A 66 5.48 4.86 1.18
N ILE A 67 6.06 3.98 1.98
CA ILE A 67 6.10 4.11 3.43
C ILE A 67 7.55 4.02 3.93
N THR A 68 7.91 4.88 4.87
CA THR A 68 9.20 4.80 5.55
C THR A 68 9.04 3.96 6.81
N VAL A 69 9.80 2.88 6.90
CA VAL A 69 9.67 1.91 8.00
C VAL A 69 10.93 1.81 8.84
N LYS A 70 10.77 1.37 10.08
CA LYS A 70 11.86 0.98 10.97
C LYS A 70 12.41 -0.41 10.58
N ALA A 71 13.64 -0.68 10.98
CA ALA A 71 14.22 -2.02 10.79
C ALA A 71 13.40 -3.08 11.54
N ASN A 72 13.31 -4.27 10.94
CA ASN A 72 12.58 -5.44 11.42
C ASN A 72 11.05 -5.29 11.44
N SER A 73 10.50 -4.23 10.87
CA SER A 73 9.06 -4.07 10.67
C SER A 73 8.53 -4.95 9.53
N LYS A 74 7.19 -5.03 9.45
CA LYS A 74 6.44 -5.54 8.29
C LYS A 74 5.49 -4.47 7.81
N VAL A 75 5.02 -4.56 6.56
CA VAL A 75 3.97 -3.69 6.04
C VAL A 75 2.75 -4.52 5.69
N LEU A 76 1.60 -4.16 6.29
CA LEU A 76 0.30 -4.65 5.90
C LEU A 76 -0.21 -3.77 4.76
N ILE A 77 -0.57 -4.38 3.65
CA ILE A 77 -1.01 -3.74 2.42
C ILE A 77 -2.47 -4.11 2.21
N ASN A 78 -3.36 -3.15 2.22
CA ASN A 78 -4.76 -3.38 1.91
C ASN A 78 -5.07 -2.77 0.54
N VAL A 79 -5.65 -3.54 -0.37
CA VAL A 79 -5.88 -3.12 -1.76
C VAL A 79 -7.35 -3.24 -2.08
N SER A 80 -7.91 -2.18 -2.69
CA SER A 80 -9.25 -2.21 -3.27
C SER A 80 -9.22 -1.51 -4.62
N ILE A 81 -9.37 -2.29 -5.70
CA ILE A 81 -9.26 -1.83 -7.08
C ILE A 81 -10.55 -2.18 -7.83
N PRO A 82 -11.34 -1.20 -8.25
CA PRO A 82 -12.44 -1.41 -9.19
C PRO A 82 -11.88 -1.83 -10.55
N ILE A 83 -12.45 -2.89 -11.13
CA ILE A 83 -12.01 -3.44 -12.43
C ILE A 83 -13.23 -3.69 -13.31
N ALA A 84 -13.13 -3.32 -14.57
CA ALA A 84 -14.15 -3.61 -15.58
C ALA A 84 -13.48 -4.03 -16.89
N ALA A 85 -14.20 -4.71 -17.75
CA ALA A 85 -13.77 -5.00 -19.11
C ALA A 85 -14.89 -4.66 -20.12
N ASN A 86 -14.53 -4.32 -21.33
CA ASN A 86 -15.51 -3.91 -22.34
C ASN A 86 -16.06 -5.07 -23.20
N THR A 87 -15.51 -6.27 -23.04
CA THR A 87 -15.99 -7.47 -23.72
C THR A 87 -15.91 -8.67 -22.79
N ASP A 88 -16.79 -9.65 -23.01
CA ASP A 88 -16.70 -10.97 -22.38
C ASP A 88 -15.38 -11.65 -22.78
N SER A 89 -14.91 -12.59 -21.99
CA SER A 89 -13.65 -13.31 -22.22
C SER A 89 -12.39 -12.41 -22.21
N THR A 90 -12.39 -11.39 -21.34
CA THR A 90 -11.26 -10.49 -21.16
C THR A 90 -10.82 -10.48 -19.69
N PRO A 91 -10.14 -11.54 -19.21
CA PRO A 91 -9.72 -11.63 -17.81
C PRO A 91 -8.61 -10.63 -17.50
N ALA A 92 -8.65 -10.08 -16.28
CA ALA A 92 -7.65 -9.18 -15.77
C ALA A 92 -6.63 -9.92 -14.90
N GLY A 93 -5.36 -9.61 -15.10
CA GLY A 93 -4.27 -10.02 -14.22
C GLY A 93 -3.84 -8.92 -13.25
N GLY A 94 -3.31 -9.31 -12.11
CA GLY A 94 -2.77 -8.39 -11.14
C GLY A 94 -1.57 -8.98 -10.39
N GLN A 95 -0.68 -8.11 -9.93
CA GLN A 95 0.44 -8.43 -9.04
C GLN A 95 0.70 -7.28 -8.09
N ILE A 96 1.34 -7.58 -6.94
CA ILE A 96 1.81 -6.57 -6.00
C ILE A 96 3.32 -6.71 -5.84
N LEU A 97 4.03 -5.65 -6.16
CA LEU A 97 5.49 -5.58 -6.06
C LEU A 97 5.91 -4.60 -4.97
N GLN A 98 7.01 -4.93 -4.32
CA GLN A 98 7.76 -4.06 -3.43
C GLN A 98 9.05 -3.64 -4.12
N THR A 99 9.41 -2.36 -4.03
CA THR A 99 10.67 -1.78 -4.50
C THR A 99 11.22 -0.79 -3.47
N GLY A 100 12.31 -0.10 -3.79
CA GLY A 100 12.97 0.84 -2.88
C GLY A 100 14.17 0.21 -2.18
N THR A 101 14.23 0.31 -0.86
CA THR A 101 15.36 -0.21 -0.05
C THR A 101 15.61 -1.71 -0.28
N ALA A 102 14.55 -2.48 -0.54
CA ALA A 102 14.65 -3.86 -1.03
C ALA A 102 13.45 -4.17 -1.94
N SER A 103 13.64 -5.14 -2.85
CA SER A 103 12.61 -5.57 -3.79
C SER A 103 12.09 -6.95 -3.45
N ALA A 104 10.77 -7.14 -3.57
CA ALA A 104 10.10 -8.43 -3.37
C ALA A 104 8.78 -8.49 -4.15
N THR A 105 8.31 -9.69 -4.44
CA THR A 105 6.95 -9.93 -4.92
C THR A 105 6.06 -10.27 -3.73
N ILE A 106 5.08 -9.41 -3.44
CA ILE A 106 4.14 -9.57 -2.32
C ILE A 106 2.97 -10.45 -2.75
N MET A 107 2.43 -10.19 -3.93
CA MET A 107 1.45 -11.05 -4.59
C MET A 107 1.99 -11.38 -5.98
N ALA A 108 2.21 -12.67 -6.25
CA ALA A 108 2.60 -13.12 -7.58
C ALA A 108 1.50 -12.82 -8.61
N ALA A 109 1.90 -12.69 -9.85
CA ALA A 109 0.99 -12.49 -10.96
C ALA A 109 -0.10 -13.56 -10.99
N ARG A 110 -1.38 -13.14 -10.95
CA ARG A 110 -2.55 -14.02 -10.98
C ARG A 110 -3.75 -13.33 -11.61
N GLU A 111 -4.76 -14.10 -11.92
CA GLU A 111 -6.05 -13.57 -12.32
C GLU A 111 -6.73 -12.87 -11.14
N VAL A 112 -7.22 -11.64 -11.36
CA VAL A 112 -7.91 -10.80 -10.37
C VAL A 112 -9.34 -10.46 -10.78
N MET A 113 -9.71 -10.75 -12.05
CA MET A 113 -11.08 -10.68 -12.55
C MET A 113 -11.26 -11.79 -13.59
N ASP A 114 -12.29 -12.62 -13.38
CA ASP A 114 -12.65 -13.72 -14.27
C ASP A 114 -13.26 -13.20 -15.59
N GLU A 115 -13.05 -13.92 -16.65
CA GLU A 115 -13.59 -13.66 -17.99
C GLU A 115 -15.12 -13.64 -18.09
N HIS A 116 -15.82 -14.33 -17.17
CA HIS A 116 -17.27 -14.44 -17.17
C HIS A 116 -18.01 -13.20 -16.68
N HIS A 117 -17.31 -12.22 -16.17
CA HIS A 117 -17.90 -10.98 -15.62
C HIS A 117 -17.55 -9.72 -16.41
N ALA A 118 -17.10 -9.86 -17.63
CA ALA A 118 -16.56 -8.76 -18.44
C ALA A 118 -17.56 -7.66 -18.81
N SER A 119 -18.88 -7.93 -18.75
CA SER A 119 -19.91 -6.91 -18.99
C SER A 119 -20.38 -6.21 -17.71
N SER A 120 -19.88 -6.62 -16.56
CA SER A 120 -20.16 -6.00 -15.24
C SER A 120 -18.87 -5.64 -14.56
N GLY A 121 -18.80 -4.45 -13.99
CA GLY A 121 -17.67 -4.06 -13.16
C GLY A 121 -17.57 -4.91 -11.89
N GLY A 122 -16.36 -5.19 -11.46
CA GLY A 122 -16.03 -5.92 -10.24
C GLY A 122 -15.01 -5.17 -9.39
N TYR A 123 -14.69 -5.74 -8.23
CA TYR A 123 -13.66 -5.23 -7.35
C TYR A 123 -12.65 -6.32 -7.04
N PHE A 124 -11.37 -6.03 -7.21
CA PHE A 124 -10.32 -6.80 -6.58
C PHE A 124 -10.05 -6.18 -5.21
N GLY A 125 -10.18 -6.97 -4.17
CA GLY A 125 -9.85 -6.57 -2.80
C GLY A 125 -9.03 -7.63 -2.11
N GLY A 126 -8.08 -7.20 -1.28
CA GLY A 126 -7.25 -8.13 -0.52
C GLY A 126 -6.34 -7.45 0.47
N THR A 127 -5.96 -8.23 1.47
CA THR A 127 -4.98 -7.82 2.49
C THR A 127 -3.75 -8.71 2.36
N PHE A 128 -2.59 -8.08 2.23
CA PHE A 128 -1.31 -8.74 2.02
C PHE A 128 -0.31 -8.24 3.04
N MET A 129 0.71 -9.03 3.33
CA MET A 129 1.77 -8.65 4.25
C MET A 129 3.13 -8.85 3.60
N SER A 130 4.01 -7.87 3.75
CA SER A 130 5.40 -8.01 3.35
C SER A 130 6.12 -9.05 4.21
N GLY A 131 7.26 -9.53 3.74
CA GLY A 131 8.26 -10.16 4.62
C GLY A 131 8.76 -9.18 5.68
N VAL A 132 9.62 -9.66 6.57
CA VAL A 132 10.33 -8.79 7.51
C VAL A 132 11.28 -7.87 6.74
N LEU A 133 11.15 -6.57 6.95
CA LEU A 133 11.99 -5.53 6.37
C LEU A 133 13.15 -5.26 7.33
N SER A 134 14.26 -5.97 7.15
CA SER A 134 15.41 -5.95 8.05
C SER A 134 16.14 -4.60 8.10
N THR A 135 15.98 -3.78 7.08
CA THR A 135 16.64 -2.47 6.96
C THR A 135 15.60 -1.37 7.06
N ALA A 136 15.85 -0.36 7.89
CA ALA A 136 15.04 0.84 7.93
C ALA A 136 15.19 1.61 6.61
N GLY A 137 14.11 2.20 6.12
CA GLY A 137 14.16 2.98 4.88
C GLY A 137 12.81 3.12 4.21
N SER A 138 12.80 3.69 3.03
CA SER A 138 11.61 3.87 2.21
C SER A 138 11.37 2.67 1.31
N TYR A 139 10.16 2.13 1.35
CA TYR A 139 9.69 1.03 0.52
C TYR A 139 8.46 1.47 -0.24
N THR A 140 8.44 1.18 -1.53
CA THR A 140 7.31 1.47 -2.42
C THR A 140 6.58 0.17 -2.72
N PHE A 141 5.27 0.17 -2.53
CA PHE A 141 4.38 -0.93 -2.91
C PHE A 141 3.55 -0.50 -4.10
N SER A 142 3.37 -1.39 -5.08
CA SER A 142 2.64 -1.09 -6.31
C SER A 142 1.72 -2.24 -6.65
N PHE A 143 0.42 -1.96 -6.83
CA PHE A 143 -0.44 -2.87 -7.55
C PHE A 143 -0.30 -2.59 -9.05
N GLN A 144 0.00 -3.64 -9.80
CA GLN A 144 0.13 -3.60 -11.25
C GLN A 144 -0.91 -4.50 -11.91
N GLY A 145 -1.50 -4.01 -12.99
CA GLY A 145 -2.54 -4.71 -13.73
C GLY A 145 -2.21 -4.92 -15.20
N ASN A 146 -2.78 -5.96 -15.79
CA ASN A 146 -2.71 -6.24 -17.21
C ASN A 146 -4.00 -6.90 -17.72
N ARG A 147 -4.11 -7.11 -19.04
CA ARG A 147 -5.03 -8.06 -19.63
C ARG A 147 -4.32 -9.41 -19.76
N LEU A 148 -4.91 -10.50 -19.27
CA LEU A 148 -4.31 -11.83 -19.38
C LEU A 148 -4.47 -12.44 -20.78
N SER A 149 -5.67 -12.32 -21.36
CA SER A 149 -5.99 -12.88 -22.68
C SER A 149 -7.16 -12.12 -23.33
N GLY A 150 -7.68 -12.65 -24.44
CA GLY A 150 -8.80 -12.06 -25.15
C GLY A 150 -8.45 -10.86 -26.02
N SER A 151 -9.48 -10.22 -26.59
CA SER A 151 -9.33 -9.09 -27.53
C SER A 151 -9.81 -7.76 -26.99
N GLY A 152 -10.46 -7.74 -25.82
CA GLY A 152 -11.02 -6.54 -25.21
C GLY A 152 -10.00 -5.67 -24.47
N THR A 153 -10.52 -4.69 -23.77
CA THR A 153 -9.74 -3.81 -22.89
C THR A 153 -10.23 -3.98 -21.46
N VAL A 154 -9.29 -4.19 -20.55
CA VAL A 154 -9.51 -4.14 -19.10
C VAL A 154 -9.28 -2.70 -18.62
N TYR A 155 -10.17 -2.20 -17.81
CA TYR A 155 -10.10 -0.88 -17.17
C TYR A 155 -9.93 -1.08 -15.66
N PHE A 156 -8.77 -0.75 -15.15
CA PHE A 156 -8.55 -0.62 -13.71
C PHE A 156 -8.97 0.77 -13.25
N VAL A 157 -9.47 0.87 -12.01
CA VAL A 157 -10.05 2.09 -11.42
C VAL A 157 -11.36 2.51 -12.13
N SER A 158 -12.06 1.54 -12.69
CA SER A 158 -13.38 1.74 -13.31
C SER A 158 -14.30 0.61 -12.92
N ALA A 159 -15.50 0.92 -12.47
CA ALA A 159 -16.54 -0.07 -12.15
C ALA A 159 -17.56 -0.23 -13.30
N ASN A 160 -17.41 0.51 -14.39
CA ASN A 160 -18.36 0.49 -15.50
C ASN A 160 -17.65 0.30 -16.84
N PRO A 161 -17.81 -0.86 -17.47
CA PRO A 161 -17.23 -1.13 -18.79
C PRO A 161 -17.85 -0.23 -19.86
N GLY A 162 -17.01 0.34 -20.70
CA GLY A 162 -17.43 1.10 -21.88
C GLY A 162 -17.75 2.58 -21.68
N THR A 163 -17.91 3.08 -20.47
CA THR A 163 -18.19 4.52 -20.24
C THR A 163 -16.98 5.30 -19.74
N GLY A 164 -15.91 4.62 -19.32
CA GLY A 164 -14.74 5.30 -18.75
C GLY A 164 -15.03 6.05 -17.45
N SER A 165 -16.12 5.71 -16.76
CA SER A 165 -16.44 6.33 -15.47
C SER A 165 -15.44 5.90 -14.41
N ALA A 166 -14.64 6.84 -13.93
CA ALA A 166 -13.67 6.61 -12.88
C ALA A 166 -14.37 6.23 -11.57
N SER A 167 -13.77 5.26 -10.88
CA SER A 167 -14.07 4.90 -9.50
C SER A 167 -12.86 5.26 -8.63
N ILE A 168 -12.91 4.93 -7.35
CA ILE A 168 -11.79 5.17 -6.44
C ILE A 168 -11.11 3.85 -6.15
N ALA A 169 -9.82 3.75 -6.47
CA ALA A 169 -8.95 2.70 -5.96
C ALA A 169 -8.22 3.20 -4.71
N THR A 170 -7.98 2.30 -3.76
CA THR A 170 -7.31 2.62 -2.49
C THR A 170 -6.22 1.59 -2.19
N MET A 171 -5.13 2.05 -1.59
CA MET A 171 -4.05 1.18 -1.13
C MET A 171 -3.41 1.74 0.16
N PRO A 172 -4.08 1.63 1.32
CA PRO A 172 -3.47 1.96 2.60
C PRO A 172 -2.36 0.97 2.96
N LEU A 173 -1.27 1.51 3.50
CA LEU A 173 -0.10 0.80 3.99
C LEU A 173 0.01 1.02 5.51
N TYR A 174 0.28 -0.04 6.27
CA TYR A 174 0.43 0.02 7.72
C TYR A 174 1.75 -0.60 8.12
N GLU A 175 2.63 0.17 8.74
CA GLU A 175 3.84 -0.38 9.34
C GLU A 175 3.48 -1.11 10.64
N ILE A 176 3.89 -2.36 10.73
CA ILE A 176 3.72 -3.24 11.89
C ILE A 176 5.09 -3.43 12.54
N ALA A 177 5.21 -3.07 13.82
CA ALA A 177 6.43 -3.29 14.60
C ALA A 177 6.78 -4.79 14.67
N GLY A 178 8.04 -5.13 14.46
CA GLY A 178 8.60 -6.48 14.57
C GLY A 178 9.26 -6.76 15.91
#